data_fb934dd01a6da0eeb41b80d38a4534c1
#
_entry.id   fb934dd01a6da0eeb41b80d38a4534c1
#
_cell.length_a   1.000
_cell.length_b   1.000
_cell.length_c   1.000
_cell.angle_alpha   90.00
_cell.angle_beta   90.00
_cell.angle_gamma   90.00
#
_symmetry.space_group_name_H-M   'P 1'
#
loop_
_entity.id
_entity.type
_entity.pdbx_description
1 polymer ?
#
loop_
_entity_poly.entity_id
_entity_poly.type
_entity_poly.pdbx_seq_one_letter_code
_entity_poly.pdbx_strand_id
1 'polypeptide(L)'
;MQLADKTALVTGGSDGIGLSIARELKAAGTSVIVVGRNAGRLASAQAEGFEALEADLSAEAGCTALLQALGTRTIDIVINNAGMGSDFDVNAPVDLAATDRCIFLNLNAPIRLIVGLLDALKARPTAMIVNVTSGLAIAPNAGSPVYCATKAGLRSFTLALRAQLKGTSIHVLEALPPVVETRMTADNNHRKLPAAECARQVVAAMAAGRDEANVGMTRLL
;
A
#
# COMPACT_ATOMS: atom_id res chain seq x y z
N MET A 1 0.47 -16.58 7.54
CA MET A 1 0.16 -17.10 6.19
C MET A 1 1.44 -17.59 5.53
N GLN A 2 1.44 -18.74 4.82
CA GLN A 2 2.56 -19.13 3.97
C GLN A 2 2.61 -18.19 2.76
N LEU A 3 3.78 -17.61 2.49
CA LEU A 3 3.97 -16.62 1.41
C LEU A 3 4.49 -17.26 0.10
N ALA A 4 5.21 -18.37 0.21
CA ALA A 4 5.68 -19.12 -0.96
C ALA A 4 4.51 -19.58 -1.82
N ASP A 5 4.74 -19.62 -3.14
CA ASP A 5 3.77 -20.05 -4.15
C ASP A 5 2.49 -19.18 -4.23
N LYS A 6 2.53 -17.97 -3.68
CA LYS A 6 1.46 -16.97 -3.76
C LYS A 6 1.77 -15.94 -4.85
N THR A 7 0.72 -15.27 -5.33
CA THR A 7 0.85 -14.11 -6.22
C THR A 7 0.41 -12.86 -5.49
N ALA A 8 1.29 -11.87 -5.40
CA ALA A 8 1.04 -10.59 -4.75
C ALA A 8 0.98 -9.44 -5.76
N LEU A 9 -0.04 -8.60 -5.62
CA LEU A 9 -0.15 -7.30 -6.29
C LEU A 9 0.33 -6.21 -5.33
N VAL A 10 1.35 -5.43 -5.71
CA VAL A 10 1.90 -4.35 -4.88
C VAL A 10 1.72 -3.02 -5.59
N THR A 11 0.79 -2.19 -5.14
CA THR A 11 0.64 -0.84 -5.68
C THR A 11 1.74 0.09 -5.15
N GLY A 12 2.26 0.97 -6.02
CA GLY A 12 3.46 1.74 -5.70
C GLY A 12 4.71 0.86 -5.51
N GLY A 13 4.71 -0.34 -6.13
CA GLY A 13 5.76 -1.36 -5.99
C GLY A 13 7.04 -1.07 -6.76
N SER A 14 7.11 0.03 -7.51
CA SER A 14 8.30 0.41 -8.28
C SER A 14 9.27 1.34 -7.53
N ASP A 15 8.99 1.68 -6.26
CA ASP A 15 9.84 2.61 -5.48
C ASP A 15 9.60 2.43 -3.95
N GLY A 16 10.53 2.91 -3.12
CA GLY A 16 10.40 3.08 -1.69
C GLY A 16 9.97 1.83 -0.93
N ILE A 17 8.96 1.99 -0.06
CA ILE A 17 8.44 0.90 0.79
C ILE A 17 7.88 -0.23 -0.08
N GLY A 18 7.11 0.11 -1.13
CA GLY A 18 6.48 -0.88 -2.01
C GLY A 18 7.47 -1.77 -2.73
N LEU A 19 8.55 -1.21 -3.28
CA LEU A 19 9.61 -1.98 -3.92
C LEU A 19 10.36 -2.85 -2.89
N SER A 20 10.60 -2.32 -1.71
CA SER A 20 11.25 -3.10 -0.65
C SER A 20 10.36 -4.27 -0.19
N ILE A 21 9.04 -4.07 -0.06
CA ILE A 21 8.10 -5.16 0.22
C ILE A 21 8.10 -6.20 -0.92
N ALA A 22 8.11 -5.73 -2.18
CA ALA A 22 8.15 -6.62 -3.34
C ALA A 22 9.40 -7.52 -3.33
N ARG A 23 10.57 -6.97 -2.97
CA ARG A 23 11.82 -7.72 -2.83
C ARG A 23 11.76 -8.76 -1.71
N GLU A 24 11.25 -8.40 -0.54
CA GLU A 24 11.09 -9.33 0.60
C GLU A 24 10.11 -10.47 0.26
N LEU A 25 8.99 -10.17 -0.41
CA LEU A 25 8.05 -11.18 -0.86
C LEU A 25 8.66 -12.12 -1.90
N LYS A 26 9.39 -11.59 -2.88
CA LYS A 26 10.10 -12.40 -3.87
C LYS A 26 11.12 -13.31 -3.21
N ALA A 27 11.88 -12.82 -2.22
CA ALA A 27 12.81 -13.62 -1.44
C ALA A 27 12.11 -14.73 -0.63
N ALA A 28 10.84 -14.51 -0.25
CA ALA A 28 9.99 -15.51 0.41
C ALA A 28 9.30 -16.50 -0.57
N GLY A 29 9.60 -16.44 -1.87
CA GLY A 29 9.04 -17.34 -2.89
C GLY A 29 7.68 -16.90 -3.44
N THR A 30 7.29 -15.64 -3.25
CA THR A 30 6.05 -15.07 -3.79
C THR A 30 6.30 -14.54 -5.21
N SER A 31 5.42 -14.82 -6.16
CA SER A 31 5.35 -14.12 -7.45
C SER A 31 4.78 -12.73 -7.25
N VAL A 32 5.47 -11.68 -7.72
CA VAL A 32 5.08 -10.31 -7.43
C VAL A 32 4.82 -9.52 -8.69
N ILE A 33 3.63 -8.91 -8.75
CA ILE A 33 3.23 -7.92 -9.74
C ILE A 33 3.35 -6.54 -9.10
N VAL A 34 4.23 -5.70 -9.61
CA VAL A 34 4.39 -4.32 -9.14
C VAL A 34 3.60 -3.36 -10.03
N VAL A 35 2.94 -2.39 -9.40
CA VAL A 35 2.18 -1.35 -10.10
C VAL A 35 2.78 0.01 -9.81
N GLY A 36 2.93 0.82 -10.85
CA GLY A 36 3.42 2.19 -10.75
C GLY A 36 3.05 3.02 -11.98
N ARG A 37 3.36 4.31 -11.97
CA ARG A 37 3.08 5.23 -13.09
C ARG A 37 4.32 5.74 -13.82
N ASN A 38 5.50 5.35 -13.38
CA ASN A 38 6.77 5.80 -13.98
C ASN A 38 7.42 4.66 -14.75
N ALA A 39 7.42 4.77 -16.08
CA ALA A 39 7.93 3.74 -16.97
C ALA A 39 9.40 3.36 -16.68
N GLY A 40 10.27 4.33 -16.38
CA GLY A 40 11.68 4.06 -16.09
C GLY A 40 11.87 3.23 -14.82
N ARG A 41 11.10 3.50 -13.75
CA ARG A 41 11.14 2.70 -12.51
C ARG A 41 10.52 1.32 -12.71
N LEU A 42 9.46 1.23 -13.51
CA LEU A 42 8.87 -0.06 -13.87
C LEU A 42 9.85 -0.91 -14.67
N ALA A 43 10.58 -0.33 -15.63
CA ALA A 43 11.64 -1.02 -16.36
C ALA A 43 12.76 -1.52 -15.43
N SER A 44 13.14 -0.72 -14.42
CA SER A 44 14.11 -1.15 -13.39
C SER A 44 13.58 -2.33 -12.57
N ALA A 45 12.31 -2.30 -12.17
CA ALA A 45 11.68 -3.41 -11.46
C ALA A 45 11.58 -4.68 -12.34
N GLN A 46 11.29 -4.54 -13.64
CA GLN A 46 11.31 -5.65 -14.58
C GLN A 46 12.70 -6.28 -14.71
N ALA A 47 13.75 -5.46 -14.73
CA ALA A 47 15.13 -5.95 -14.73
C ALA A 47 15.49 -6.73 -13.45
N GLU A 48 14.81 -6.46 -12.32
CA GLU A 48 14.90 -7.25 -11.09
C GLU A 48 14.03 -8.54 -11.15
N GLY A 49 13.31 -8.77 -12.27
CA GLY A 49 12.48 -9.95 -12.50
C GLY A 49 11.09 -9.88 -11.86
N PHE A 50 10.54 -8.68 -11.66
CA PHE A 50 9.13 -8.48 -11.33
C PHE A 50 8.27 -8.40 -12.60
N GLU A 51 7.03 -8.87 -12.54
CA GLU A 51 6.02 -8.43 -13.49
C GLU A 51 5.65 -6.98 -13.14
N ALA A 52 5.61 -6.07 -14.13
CA ALA A 52 5.33 -4.67 -13.90
C ALA A 52 4.16 -4.19 -14.76
N LEU A 53 3.18 -3.54 -14.13
CA LEU A 53 2.03 -2.95 -14.79
C LEU A 53 2.04 -1.43 -14.58
N GLU A 54 1.85 -0.69 -15.67
CA GLU A 54 1.73 0.76 -15.60
C GLU A 54 0.27 1.15 -15.34
N ALA A 55 0.04 1.92 -14.25
CA ALA A 55 -1.25 2.52 -13.95
C ALA A 55 -1.07 3.76 -13.07
N ASP A 56 -1.78 4.84 -13.39
CA ASP A 56 -1.92 5.98 -12.49
C ASP A 56 -3.18 5.84 -11.64
N LEU A 57 -2.99 5.41 -10.41
CA LEU A 57 -4.08 5.15 -9.46
C LEU A 57 -4.61 6.43 -8.80
N SER A 58 -4.18 7.62 -9.22
CA SER A 58 -4.70 8.89 -8.68
C SER A 58 -6.06 9.29 -9.27
N ALA A 59 -6.64 8.45 -10.13
CA ALA A 59 -7.96 8.62 -10.73
C ALA A 59 -8.65 7.28 -10.98
N GLU A 60 -9.97 7.31 -11.12
CA GLU A 60 -10.81 6.12 -11.37
C GLU A 60 -10.39 5.34 -12.60
N ALA A 61 -10.09 6.04 -13.70
CA ALA A 61 -9.69 5.42 -14.95
C ALA A 61 -8.46 4.50 -14.79
N GLY A 62 -7.48 4.92 -13.96
CA GLY A 62 -6.30 4.12 -13.69
C GLY A 62 -6.59 2.86 -12.88
N CYS A 63 -7.51 2.94 -11.91
CA CYS A 63 -7.96 1.76 -11.17
C CYS A 63 -8.69 0.77 -12.09
N THR A 64 -9.59 1.27 -12.95
CA THR A 64 -10.33 0.47 -13.93
C THR A 64 -9.38 -0.20 -14.91
N ALA A 65 -8.42 0.55 -15.47
CA ALA A 65 -7.43 0.01 -16.39
C ALA A 65 -6.57 -1.08 -15.74
N LEU A 66 -6.15 -0.88 -14.48
CA LEU A 66 -5.39 -1.91 -13.74
C LEU A 66 -6.22 -3.19 -13.56
N LEU A 67 -7.47 -3.09 -13.13
CA LEU A 67 -8.35 -4.24 -12.95
C LEU A 67 -8.57 -4.99 -14.27
N GLN A 68 -8.75 -4.27 -15.39
CA GLN A 68 -8.82 -4.86 -16.72
C GLN A 68 -7.50 -5.54 -17.13
N ALA A 69 -6.36 -4.90 -16.90
CA ALA A 69 -5.05 -5.47 -17.19
C ALA A 69 -4.73 -6.72 -16.36
N LEU A 70 -5.22 -6.79 -15.12
CA LEU A 70 -5.12 -8.01 -14.30
C LEU A 70 -5.96 -9.15 -14.87
N GLY A 71 -7.13 -8.86 -15.44
CA GLY A 71 -7.99 -9.87 -16.08
C GLY A 71 -8.31 -11.03 -15.14
N THR A 72 -8.02 -12.25 -15.61
CA THR A 72 -8.25 -13.49 -14.86
C THR A 72 -7.04 -13.97 -14.07
N ARG A 73 -6.01 -13.12 -13.88
CA ARG A 73 -4.83 -13.51 -13.10
C ARG A 73 -5.22 -13.89 -11.68
N THR A 74 -4.60 -14.94 -11.19
CA THR A 74 -4.74 -15.34 -9.81
C THR A 74 -3.97 -14.37 -8.92
N ILE A 75 -4.68 -13.71 -7.99
CA ILE A 75 -4.10 -12.84 -6.97
C ILE A 75 -4.47 -13.42 -5.61
N ASP A 76 -3.47 -13.68 -4.78
CA ASP A 76 -3.64 -14.15 -3.40
C ASP A 76 -3.47 -13.01 -2.38
N ILE A 77 -2.63 -12.03 -2.71
CA ILE A 77 -2.25 -10.95 -1.80
C ILE A 77 -2.38 -9.60 -2.54
N VAL A 78 -3.10 -8.67 -1.94
CA VAL A 78 -3.20 -7.29 -2.43
C VAL A 78 -2.56 -6.36 -1.41
N ILE A 79 -1.53 -5.61 -1.83
CA ILE A 79 -0.84 -4.62 -0.98
C ILE A 79 -1.11 -3.22 -1.52
N ASN A 80 -2.00 -2.51 -0.86
CA ASN A 80 -2.31 -1.12 -1.11
C ASN A 80 -1.26 -0.24 -0.43
N ASN A 81 -0.16 0.02 -1.15
CA ASN A 81 0.96 0.83 -0.67
C ASN A 81 1.08 2.15 -1.43
N ALA A 82 0.57 2.25 -2.66
CA ALA A 82 0.61 3.51 -3.41
C ALA A 82 0.03 4.66 -2.58
N GLY A 83 0.73 5.77 -2.59
CA GLY A 83 0.31 6.95 -1.84
C GLY A 83 1.13 8.17 -2.21
N MET A 84 0.61 9.34 -1.88
CA MET A 84 1.29 10.62 -2.06
C MET A 84 0.97 11.56 -0.89
N GLY A 85 1.87 12.52 -0.63
CA GLY A 85 1.59 13.68 0.20
C GLY A 85 0.74 14.72 -0.54
N SER A 86 0.29 15.71 0.20
CA SER A 86 -0.35 16.91 -0.34
C SER A 86 0.18 18.09 0.44
N ASP A 87 0.66 19.09 -0.27
CA ASP A 87 0.99 20.38 0.33
C ASP A 87 -0.32 21.09 0.65
N PHE A 88 -0.52 21.39 1.92
CA PHE A 88 -1.71 22.06 2.39
C PHE A 88 -1.34 23.03 3.51
N ASP A 89 -1.43 24.33 3.21
CA ASP A 89 -1.28 25.41 4.17
C ASP A 89 -2.46 26.36 4.04
N VAL A 90 -3.23 26.51 5.11
CA VAL A 90 -4.39 27.43 5.14
C VAL A 90 -4.02 28.90 4.99
N ASN A 91 -2.75 29.25 5.17
CA ASN A 91 -2.22 30.60 5.03
C ASN A 91 -1.70 30.90 3.61
N ALA A 92 -1.77 29.94 2.69
CA ALA A 92 -1.31 30.05 1.30
C ALA A 92 -2.40 29.56 0.33
N PRO A 93 -2.32 29.88 -0.97
CA PRO A 93 -3.21 29.30 -1.96
C PRO A 93 -3.13 27.76 -1.97
N VAL A 94 -4.27 27.09 -1.83
CA VAL A 94 -4.35 25.63 -1.81
C VAL A 94 -4.67 25.10 -3.22
N ASP A 95 -3.88 24.13 -3.69
CA ASP A 95 -4.18 23.35 -4.89
C ASP A 95 -5.19 22.23 -4.53
N LEU A 96 -6.48 22.53 -4.72
CA LEU A 96 -7.56 21.55 -4.48
C LEU A 96 -7.46 20.35 -5.41
N ALA A 97 -6.98 20.51 -6.65
CA ALA A 97 -6.82 19.38 -7.56
C ALA A 97 -5.73 18.40 -7.10
N ALA A 98 -4.62 18.90 -6.51
CA ALA A 98 -3.62 18.06 -5.87
C ALA A 98 -4.18 17.38 -4.61
N THR A 99 -4.99 18.10 -3.84
CA THR A 99 -5.71 17.57 -2.67
C THR A 99 -6.62 16.42 -3.06
N ASP A 100 -7.46 16.60 -4.09
CA ASP A 100 -8.36 15.56 -4.61
C ASP A 100 -7.59 14.33 -5.09
N ARG A 101 -6.48 14.50 -5.82
CA ARG A 101 -5.61 13.41 -6.23
C ARG A 101 -5.02 12.65 -5.03
N CYS A 102 -4.63 13.36 -3.96
CA CYS A 102 -4.12 12.76 -2.73
C CYS A 102 -5.21 11.90 -2.05
N ILE A 103 -6.41 12.45 -1.89
CA ILE A 103 -7.54 11.71 -1.30
C ILE A 103 -7.87 10.49 -2.16
N PHE A 104 -7.92 10.65 -3.47
CA PHE A 104 -8.24 9.54 -4.36
C PHE A 104 -7.19 8.43 -4.26
N LEU A 105 -5.91 8.74 -4.42
CA LEU A 105 -4.84 7.74 -4.41
C LEU A 105 -4.72 7.03 -3.07
N ASN A 106 -4.80 7.78 -1.96
CA ASN A 106 -4.53 7.23 -0.63
C ASN A 106 -5.72 6.50 -0.01
N LEU A 107 -6.96 6.79 -0.44
CA LEU A 107 -8.19 6.25 0.15
C LEU A 107 -9.09 5.57 -0.89
N ASN A 108 -9.51 6.29 -1.95
CA ASN A 108 -10.46 5.75 -2.92
C ASN A 108 -9.88 4.60 -3.74
N ALA A 109 -8.63 4.71 -4.20
CA ALA A 109 -7.97 3.68 -4.99
C ALA A 109 -7.85 2.34 -4.25
N PRO A 110 -7.36 2.27 -2.99
CA PRO A 110 -7.39 1.05 -2.19
C PRO A 110 -8.79 0.42 -2.10
N ILE A 111 -9.82 1.21 -1.83
CA ILE A 111 -11.21 0.72 -1.73
C ILE A 111 -11.65 0.11 -3.06
N ARG A 112 -11.43 0.82 -4.18
CA ARG A 112 -11.82 0.35 -5.53
C ARG A 112 -11.11 -0.93 -5.94
N LEU A 113 -9.81 -1.04 -5.67
CA LEU A 113 -9.03 -2.24 -5.96
C LEU A 113 -9.48 -3.43 -5.11
N ILE A 114 -9.75 -3.22 -3.82
CA ILE A 114 -10.28 -4.25 -2.94
C ILE A 114 -11.63 -4.75 -3.46
N VAL A 115 -12.56 -3.83 -3.78
CA VAL A 115 -13.88 -4.20 -4.30
C VAL A 115 -13.77 -4.95 -5.63
N GLY A 116 -12.93 -4.47 -6.55
CA GLY A 116 -12.75 -5.10 -7.86
C GLY A 116 -12.08 -6.48 -7.82
N LEU A 117 -11.32 -6.77 -6.76
CA LEU A 117 -10.63 -8.06 -6.58
C LEU A 117 -11.31 -8.97 -5.55
N LEU A 118 -12.38 -8.52 -4.89
CA LEU A 118 -12.94 -9.19 -3.73
C LEU A 118 -13.41 -10.61 -4.03
N ASP A 119 -14.11 -10.81 -5.13
CA ASP A 119 -14.63 -12.15 -5.51
C ASP A 119 -13.49 -13.10 -5.88
N ALA A 120 -12.46 -12.61 -6.58
CA ALA A 120 -11.26 -13.36 -6.90
C ALA A 120 -10.51 -13.78 -5.62
N LEU A 121 -10.39 -12.86 -4.62
CA LEU A 121 -9.77 -13.16 -3.34
C LEU A 121 -10.58 -14.16 -2.51
N LYS A 122 -11.91 -14.04 -2.49
CA LYS A 122 -12.80 -15.00 -1.79
C LYS A 122 -12.71 -16.43 -2.36
N ALA A 123 -12.43 -16.55 -3.66
CA ALA A 123 -12.23 -17.83 -4.31
C ALA A 123 -10.90 -18.51 -3.94
N ARG A 124 -9.99 -17.81 -3.26
CA ARG A 124 -8.71 -18.39 -2.84
C ARG A 124 -8.87 -19.18 -1.54
N PRO A 125 -8.16 -20.32 -1.38
CA PRO A 125 -8.12 -21.06 -0.11
C PRO A 125 -7.61 -20.19 1.06
N THR A 126 -6.68 -19.30 0.77
CA THR A 126 -6.17 -18.28 1.68
C THR A 126 -5.81 -17.03 0.88
N ALA A 127 -6.25 -15.87 1.33
CA ALA A 127 -5.93 -14.58 0.72
C ALA A 127 -5.57 -13.53 1.78
N MET A 128 -4.93 -12.45 1.36
CA MET A 128 -4.58 -11.35 2.25
C MET A 128 -4.76 -9.99 1.58
N ILE A 129 -5.30 -9.05 2.33
CA ILE A 129 -5.32 -7.63 1.99
C ILE A 129 -4.41 -6.91 2.98
N VAL A 130 -3.44 -6.16 2.48
CA VAL A 130 -2.55 -5.31 3.29
C VAL A 130 -2.78 -3.86 2.91
N ASN A 131 -3.21 -3.06 3.85
CA ASN A 131 -3.33 -1.61 3.67
C ASN A 131 -2.18 -0.90 4.39
N VAL A 132 -1.34 -0.20 3.64
CA VAL A 132 -0.24 0.60 4.20
C VAL A 132 -0.79 1.97 4.57
N THR A 133 -1.06 2.15 5.86
CA THR A 133 -1.51 3.40 6.45
C THR A 133 -0.30 4.27 6.87
N SER A 134 -0.23 4.71 8.09
CA SER A 134 0.87 5.49 8.67
C SER A 134 0.68 5.62 10.17
N GLY A 135 1.73 5.85 10.93
CA GLY A 135 1.62 6.37 12.29
C GLY A 135 0.84 7.68 12.38
N LEU A 136 0.84 8.47 11.30
CA LEU A 136 0.04 9.71 11.17
C LEU A 136 -1.48 9.46 11.07
N ALA A 137 -1.92 8.21 10.89
CA ALA A 137 -3.33 7.84 11.00
C ALA A 137 -3.83 7.87 12.46
N ILE A 138 -2.91 7.78 13.43
CA ILE A 138 -3.19 7.79 14.87
C ILE A 138 -2.79 9.14 15.50
N ALA A 139 -1.58 9.62 15.18
CA ALA A 139 -1.03 10.87 15.69
C ALA A 139 -0.82 11.85 14.53
N PRO A 140 -1.83 12.69 14.19
CA PRO A 140 -1.77 13.57 13.04
C PRO A 140 -0.74 14.69 13.22
N ASN A 141 -0.15 15.11 12.09
CA ASN A 141 0.80 16.21 12.01
C ASN A 141 0.14 17.42 11.32
N ALA A 142 0.25 18.59 11.91
CA ALA A 142 -0.29 19.85 11.37
C ALA A 142 0.29 20.21 9.98
N GLY A 143 1.53 19.79 9.66
CA GLY A 143 2.15 20.03 8.36
C GLY A 143 1.62 19.16 7.21
N SER A 144 0.72 18.18 7.48
CA SER A 144 0.21 17.28 6.45
C SER A 144 -1.24 16.86 6.73
N PRO A 145 -2.17 17.81 6.93
CA PRO A 145 -3.52 17.50 7.44
C PRO A 145 -4.31 16.60 6.49
N VAL A 146 -4.25 16.84 5.19
CA VAL A 146 -4.95 16.01 4.17
C VAL A 146 -4.39 14.60 4.15
N TYR A 147 -3.07 14.44 4.13
CA TYR A 147 -2.43 13.12 4.20
C TYR A 147 -2.86 12.36 5.45
N CYS A 148 -2.82 13.01 6.63
CA CYS A 148 -3.26 12.41 7.89
C CYS A 148 -4.72 11.96 7.81
N ALA A 149 -5.61 12.81 7.27
CA ALA A 149 -7.02 12.48 7.09
C ALA A 149 -7.21 11.26 6.19
N THR A 150 -6.48 11.16 5.07
CA THR A 150 -6.57 10.00 4.16
C THR A 150 -6.10 8.71 4.83
N LYS A 151 -5.02 8.78 5.61
CA LYS A 151 -4.48 7.60 6.31
C LYS A 151 -5.34 7.18 7.50
N ALA A 152 -5.95 8.13 8.22
CA ALA A 152 -6.95 7.85 9.25
C ALA A 152 -8.22 7.22 8.65
N GLY A 153 -8.69 7.72 7.50
CA GLY A 153 -9.81 7.15 6.76
C GLY A 153 -9.52 5.71 6.30
N LEU A 154 -8.33 5.46 5.73
CA LEU A 154 -7.92 4.12 5.32
C LEU A 154 -7.79 3.17 6.53
N ARG A 155 -7.27 3.64 7.69
CA ARG A 155 -7.26 2.87 8.94
C ARG A 155 -8.66 2.47 9.35
N SER A 156 -9.58 3.44 9.44
CA SER A 156 -10.98 3.18 9.82
C SER A 156 -11.64 2.17 8.87
N PHE A 157 -11.45 2.34 7.56
CA PHE A 157 -11.93 1.39 6.56
C PHE A 157 -11.32 -0.01 6.76
N THR A 158 -10.02 -0.11 7.05
CA THR A 158 -9.32 -1.39 7.24
C THR A 158 -9.86 -2.15 8.44
N LEU A 159 -10.13 -1.47 9.56
CA LEU A 159 -10.71 -2.07 10.75
C LEU A 159 -12.12 -2.61 10.49
N ALA A 160 -12.98 -1.82 9.82
CA ALA A 160 -14.32 -2.22 9.45
C ALA A 160 -14.32 -3.40 8.44
N LEU A 161 -13.45 -3.34 7.42
CA LEU A 161 -13.29 -4.41 6.43
C LEU A 161 -12.87 -5.73 7.09
N ARG A 162 -11.91 -5.68 8.02
CA ARG A 162 -11.47 -6.86 8.78
C ARG A 162 -12.64 -7.51 9.51
N ALA A 163 -13.51 -6.69 10.14
CA ALA A 163 -14.69 -7.20 10.83
C ALA A 163 -15.69 -7.84 9.86
N GLN A 164 -15.91 -7.26 8.68
CA GLN A 164 -16.81 -7.81 7.66
C GLN A 164 -16.30 -9.11 7.05
N LEU A 165 -14.97 -9.27 6.92
CA LEU A 165 -14.35 -10.46 6.35
C LEU A 165 -14.03 -11.56 7.36
N LYS A 166 -14.40 -11.37 8.64
CA LYS A 166 -14.22 -12.38 9.68
C LYS A 166 -14.94 -13.68 9.30
N GLY A 167 -14.22 -14.80 9.38
CA GLY A 167 -14.74 -16.11 9.01
C GLY A 167 -14.63 -16.45 7.53
N THR A 168 -14.08 -15.55 6.69
CA THR A 168 -13.74 -15.85 5.30
C THR A 168 -12.29 -16.32 5.18
N SER A 169 -11.84 -16.66 3.95
CA SER A 169 -10.46 -17.00 3.64
C SER A 169 -9.51 -15.78 3.59
N ILE A 170 -10.04 -14.55 3.71
CA ILE A 170 -9.29 -13.32 3.52
C ILE A 170 -8.84 -12.76 4.88
N HIS A 171 -7.53 -12.66 5.09
CA HIS A 171 -6.94 -11.95 6.22
C HIS A 171 -6.69 -10.48 5.85
N VAL A 172 -6.98 -9.54 6.76
CA VAL A 172 -6.78 -8.11 6.55
C VAL A 172 -5.75 -7.58 7.54
N LEU A 173 -4.58 -7.17 7.02
CA LEU A 173 -3.48 -6.59 7.79
C LEU A 173 -3.40 -5.08 7.53
N GLU A 174 -3.23 -4.31 8.59
CA GLU A 174 -2.83 -2.91 8.52
C GLU A 174 -1.33 -2.78 8.79
N ALA A 175 -0.59 -2.11 7.89
CA ALA A 175 0.79 -1.74 8.14
C ALA A 175 0.87 -0.25 8.48
N LEU A 176 1.47 0.06 9.64
CA LEU A 176 1.62 1.43 10.16
C LEU A 176 3.10 1.83 10.20
N PRO A 177 3.69 2.27 9.07
CA PRO A 177 5.06 2.76 9.05
C PRO A 177 5.19 4.11 9.75
N PRO A 178 6.36 4.38 10.38
CA PRO A 178 6.79 5.72 10.79
C PRO A 178 7.27 6.51 9.56
N VAL A 179 8.04 7.57 9.77
CA VAL A 179 8.80 8.23 8.69
C VAL A 179 9.85 7.24 8.16
N VAL A 180 9.71 6.87 6.89
CA VAL A 180 10.59 5.91 6.19
C VAL A 180 11.41 6.64 5.14
N GLU A 181 12.66 6.23 4.97
CA GLU A 181 13.56 6.78 3.97
C GLU A 181 13.09 6.42 2.56
N THR A 182 12.45 7.39 1.91
CA THR A 182 11.88 7.28 0.57
C THR A 182 11.99 8.64 -0.12
N ARG A 183 11.70 8.69 -1.41
CA ARG A 183 11.61 9.96 -2.14
C ARG A 183 10.53 10.90 -1.60
N MET A 184 9.41 10.35 -1.13
CA MET A 184 8.32 11.15 -0.53
C MET A 184 8.78 11.92 0.71
N THR A 185 9.77 11.40 1.40
CA THR A 185 10.29 11.97 2.65
C THR A 185 11.69 12.54 2.51
N ALA A 186 12.18 12.76 1.26
CA ALA A 186 13.56 13.21 1.01
C ALA A 186 13.90 14.49 1.80
N ASP A 187 12.99 15.48 1.76
CA ASP A 187 13.15 16.78 2.38
C ASP A 187 12.79 16.81 3.89
N ASN A 188 12.41 15.69 4.45
CA ASN A 188 12.07 15.59 5.86
C ASN A 188 13.33 15.36 6.71
N ASN A 189 13.58 16.21 7.70
CA ASN A 189 14.75 16.17 8.57
C ASN A 189 14.63 15.24 9.79
N HIS A 190 13.49 14.54 9.96
CA HIS A 190 13.32 13.58 11.04
C HIS A 190 14.17 12.33 10.81
N ARG A 191 14.47 11.60 11.89
CA ARG A 191 15.08 10.28 11.80
C ARG A 191 14.17 9.37 11.00
N LYS A 192 14.69 8.80 9.92
CA LYS A 192 13.98 7.91 8.99
C LYS A 192 14.34 6.46 9.25
N LEU A 193 13.36 5.59 9.14
CA LEU A 193 13.60 4.14 9.12
C LEU A 193 14.00 3.74 7.69
N PRO A 194 15.02 2.91 7.48
CA PRO A 194 15.32 2.36 6.16
C PRO A 194 14.12 1.62 5.55
N ALA A 195 13.85 1.81 4.25
CA ALA A 195 12.72 1.16 3.58
C ALA A 195 12.79 -0.38 3.64
N ALA A 196 13.99 -0.96 3.54
CA ALA A 196 14.20 -2.40 3.67
C ALA A 196 13.82 -2.91 5.07
N GLU A 197 14.17 -2.16 6.13
CA GLU A 197 13.78 -2.53 7.51
C GLU A 197 12.25 -2.46 7.71
N CYS A 198 11.61 -1.42 7.16
CA CYS A 198 10.16 -1.31 7.15
C CYS A 198 9.52 -2.53 6.48
N ALA A 199 9.99 -2.88 5.29
CA ALA A 199 9.48 -4.01 4.51
C ALA A 199 9.64 -5.34 5.26
N ARG A 200 10.81 -5.61 5.85
CA ARG A 200 11.03 -6.82 6.64
C ARG A 200 10.01 -6.96 7.78
N GLN A 201 9.73 -5.87 8.51
CA GLN A 201 8.76 -5.91 9.61
C GLN A 201 7.33 -6.14 9.11
N VAL A 202 6.94 -5.54 7.97
CA VAL A 202 5.63 -5.76 7.36
C VAL A 202 5.49 -7.21 6.90
N VAL A 203 6.45 -7.74 6.13
CA VAL A 203 6.40 -9.12 5.60
C VAL A 203 6.46 -10.15 6.73
N ALA A 204 7.22 -9.90 7.79
CA ALA A 204 7.22 -10.75 8.98
C ALA A 204 5.85 -10.78 9.67
N ALA A 205 5.14 -9.64 9.74
CA ALA A 205 3.77 -9.58 10.27
C ALA A 205 2.77 -10.34 9.38
N MET A 206 2.92 -10.24 8.05
CA MET A 206 2.13 -11.01 7.08
C MET A 206 2.31 -12.52 7.29
N ALA A 207 3.55 -12.98 7.36
CA ALA A 207 3.88 -14.40 7.60
C ALA A 207 3.31 -14.91 8.94
N ALA A 208 3.39 -14.07 9.99
CA ALA A 208 2.87 -14.38 11.31
C ALA A 208 1.33 -14.29 11.42
N GLY A 209 0.61 -13.85 10.38
CA GLY A 209 -0.85 -13.68 10.40
C GLY A 209 -1.31 -12.62 11.40
N ARG A 210 -0.56 -11.54 11.57
CA ARG A 210 -0.93 -10.45 12.47
C ARG A 210 -1.94 -9.52 11.81
N ASP A 211 -2.84 -8.95 12.59
CA ASP A 211 -3.79 -7.94 12.13
C ASP A 211 -3.16 -6.57 11.90
N GLU A 212 -2.09 -6.26 12.64
CA GLU A 212 -1.37 -5.00 12.56
C GLU A 212 0.14 -5.22 12.52
N ALA A 213 0.83 -4.46 11.68
CA ALA A 213 2.27 -4.30 11.65
C ALA A 213 2.64 -2.89 12.12
N ASN A 214 2.77 -2.70 13.41
CA ASN A 214 3.28 -1.47 14.01
C ASN A 214 4.79 -1.40 13.80
N VAL A 215 5.24 -0.66 12.78
CA VAL A 215 6.63 -0.66 12.31
C VAL A 215 7.47 0.36 13.09
N GLY A 216 8.60 -0.07 13.64
CA GLY A 216 9.53 0.82 14.32
C GLY A 216 8.90 1.57 15.49
N MET A 217 8.94 2.90 15.48
CA MET A 217 8.41 3.76 16.54
C MET A 217 6.88 3.75 16.66
N THR A 218 6.13 3.33 15.64
CA THR A 218 4.66 3.28 15.74
C THR A 218 4.15 2.24 16.72
N ARG A 219 5.04 1.39 17.25
CA ARG A 219 4.72 0.47 18.36
C ARG A 219 4.43 1.19 19.66
N LEU A 220 4.73 2.49 19.75
CA LEU A 220 4.53 3.32 20.93
C LEU A 220 3.22 4.13 20.85
N LEU A 221 2.50 4.08 19.74
CA LEU A 221 1.19 4.68 19.53
C LEU A 221 0.07 3.71 19.88
#